data_a975a9d0b86fface86e1225f640cdf2d
#
_entry.id   a975a9d0b86fface86e1225f640cdf2d
#
_cell.length_a   1.000
_cell.length_b   1.000
_cell.length_c   1.000
_cell.angle_alpha   90.00
_cell.angle_beta   90.00
_cell.angle_gamma   90.00
#
_symmetry.space_group_name_H-M   'P 1'
#
loop_
_entity.id
_entity.type
_entity.pdbx_description
1 polymer ?
#
loop_
_entity_poly.entity_id
_entity_poly.type
_entity_poly.pdbx_seq_one_letter_code
_entity_poly.pdbx_strand_id
1 'polypeptide(L)'
;MNAIAFKTIGIGVTFSPNLEANINEAARFALCFGSKLVLIHVGEASEKKSKTFQKFLSPFKSKNLEYEVLFKSGNPVDVILSSTVEKKVDLLIIGALKKENFLKYYLGSIARKITRQAKCSVLLLINPSIERVPCKHIVVNGLKDPKTKETVTAAFLVGHKLGVDKVTVVEEIDQEEVSVNVDDDKSLRKSTIIKERLRLREEARVKTILSTIPANYTKDTVQLG
;
A
#
# COMPACT_ATOMS: atom_id res chain seq x y z
N MET A 1 0.63 -8.44 -20.61
CA MET A 1 0.81 -7.83 -19.27
C MET A 1 0.35 -8.83 -18.23
N ASN A 2 1.21 -9.25 -17.31
CA ASN A 2 0.77 -10.04 -16.17
C ASN A 2 -0.14 -9.15 -15.33
N ALA A 3 -1.40 -9.55 -15.13
CA ALA A 3 -2.31 -8.87 -14.25
C ALA A 3 -1.68 -8.82 -12.84
N ILE A 4 -1.66 -7.65 -12.21
CA ILE A 4 -1.25 -7.53 -10.81
C ILE A 4 -2.20 -8.43 -10.01
N ALA A 5 -1.66 -9.43 -9.33
CA ALA A 5 -2.43 -10.34 -8.49
C ALA A 5 -1.66 -10.54 -7.19
N PHE A 6 -2.30 -10.27 -6.07
CA PHE A 6 -1.77 -10.59 -4.76
C PHE A 6 -2.21 -12.02 -4.38
N LYS A 7 -1.41 -13.02 -4.78
CA LYS A 7 -1.70 -14.43 -4.47
C LYS A 7 -1.28 -14.81 -3.05
N THR A 8 -0.19 -14.22 -2.58
CA THR A 8 0.34 -14.45 -1.22
C THR A 8 0.56 -13.11 -0.54
N ILE A 9 -0.11 -12.90 0.57
CA ILE A 9 0.03 -11.71 1.41
C ILE A 9 0.79 -12.09 2.67
N GLY A 10 1.90 -11.41 2.93
CA GLY A 10 2.68 -11.56 4.16
C GLY A 10 2.33 -10.46 5.16
N ILE A 11 2.36 -10.76 6.45
CA ILE A 11 2.31 -9.76 7.50
C ILE A 11 3.39 -9.99 8.53
N GLY A 12 4.21 -8.95 8.82
CA GLY A 12 5.12 -8.95 9.95
C GLY A 12 4.35 -8.70 11.25
N VAL A 13 4.40 -9.65 12.19
CA VAL A 13 3.63 -9.59 13.44
C VAL A 13 4.54 -9.56 14.66
N THR A 14 4.22 -8.70 15.62
CA THR A 14 4.85 -8.62 16.94
C THR A 14 3.77 -8.51 18.01
N PHE A 15 4.07 -9.01 19.23
CA PHE A 15 3.15 -8.91 20.36
C PHE A 15 3.11 -7.47 20.88
N SER A 16 2.23 -6.67 20.30
CA SER A 16 1.97 -5.27 20.61
C SER A 16 0.47 -5.05 20.84
N PRO A 17 0.04 -3.92 21.40
CA PRO A 17 -1.38 -3.61 21.58
C PRO A 17 -2.21 -3.70 20.27
N ASN A 18 -1.57 -3.44 19.13
CA ASN A 18 -2.24 -3.48 17.82
C ASN A 18 -2.17 -4.84 17.11
N LEU A 19 -1.66 -5.90 17.76
CA LEU A 19 -1.48 -7.20 17.12
C LEU A 19 -2.77 -7.74 16.53
N GLU A 20 -3.86 -7.76 17.29
CA GLU A 20 -5.15 -8.26 16.84
C GLU A 20 -5.70 -7.45 15.68
N ALA A 21 -5.66 -6.12 15.79
CA ALA A 21 -6.10 -5.23 14.73
C ALA A 21 -5.31 -5.43 13.43
N ASN A 22 -3.98 -5.54 13.51
CA ASN A 22 -3.12 -5.79 12.37
C ASN A 22 -3.45 -7.13 11.68
N ILE A 23 -3.66 -8.20 12.47
CA ILE A 23 -4.02 -9.52 11.94
C ILE A 23 -5.41 -9.46 11.27
N ASN A 24 -6.38 -8.81 11.89
CA ASN A 24 -7.73 -8.68 11.36
C ASN A 24 -7.74 -7.92 10.03
N GLU A 25 -7.00 -6.81 9.91
CA GLU A 25 -6.87 -6.09 8.65
C GLU A 25 -6.20 -6.93 7.56
N ALA A 26 -5.10 -7.61 7.88
CA ALA A 26 -4.42 -8.48 6.93
C ALA A 26 -5.30 -9.65 6.49
N ALA A 27 -6.06 -10.26 7.40
CA ALA A 27 -6.98 -11.36 7.09
C ALA A 27 -8.12 -10.90 6.18
N ARG A 28 -8.71 -9.72 6.44
CA ARG A 28 -9.74 -9.12 5.57
C ARG A 28 -9.20 -8.83 4.18
N PHE A 29 -8.00 -8.27 4.13
CA PHE A 29 -7.33 -7.96 2.87
C PHE A 29 -7.06 -9.26 2.08
N ALA A 30 -6.52 -10.30 2.72
CA ALA A 30 -6.28 -11.60 2.11
C ALA A 30 -7.58 -12.22 1.56
N LEU A 31 -8.67 -12.20 2.33
CA LEU A 31 -9.97 -12.68 1.87
C LEU A 31 -10.51 -11.89 0.67
N CYS A 32 -10.35 -10.57 0.68
CA CYS A 32 -10.81 -9.70 -0.41
C CYS A 32 -10.14 -10.05 -1.75
N PHE A 33 -8.86 -10.44 -1.70
CA PHE A 33 -8.09 -10.83 -2.88
C PHE A 33 -8.11 -12.33 -3.18
N GLY A 34 -8.66 -13.16 -2.28
CA GLY A 34 -8.58 -14.62 -2.38
C GLY A 34 -7.14 -15.12 -2.23
N SER A 35 -6.37 -14.48 -1.35
CA SER A 35 -4.94 -14.72 -1.15
C SER A 35 -4.69 -15.65 0.03
N LYS A 36 -3.58 -16.38 -0.02
CA LYS A 36 -2.99 -17.01 1.17
C LYS A 36 -2.36 -15.93 2.06
N LEU A 37 -2.57 -16.04 3.37
CA LEU A 37 -1.99 -15.16 4.38
C LEU A 37 -0.81 -15.83 5.08
N VAL A 38 0.36 -15.18 5.13
CA VAL A 38 1.54 -15.66 5.84
C VAL A 38 1.86 -14.71 6.98
N LEU A 39 1.69 -15.17 8.24
CA LEU A 39 2.10 -14.42 9.42
C LEU A 39 3.58 -14.72 9.69
N ILE A 40 4.41 -13.69 9.77
CA ILE A 40 5.85 -13.80 10.01
C ILE A 40 6.14 -13.21 11.40
N HIS A 41 6.40 -14.08 12.38
CA HIS A 41 6.79 -13.69 13.73
C HIS A 41 8.29 -13.94 13.93
N VAL A 42 9.01 -12.89 14.32
CA VAL A 42 10.43 -13.00 14.67
C VAL A 42 10.55 -13.29 16.16
N GLY A 43 10.97 -14.49 16.47
CA GLY A 43 11.11 -15.02 17.82
C GLY A 43 10.75 -16.50 17.89
N GLU A 44 11.01 -17.09 19.04
CA GLU A 44 10.73 -18.52 19.27
C GLU A 44 9.23 -18.83 19.26
N ALA A 45 8.92 -20.02 18.74
CA ALA A 45 7.59 -20.58 18.80
C ALA A 45 7.22 -20.93 20.25
N SER A 46 5.98 -20.67 20.64
CA SER A 46 5.41 -21.20 21.88
C SER A 46 3.94 -21.51 21.68
N GLU A 47 3.43 -22.44 22.47
CA GLU A 47 2.02 -22.84 22.44
C GLU A 47 1.09 -21.63 22.69
N LYS A 48 1.47 -20.77 23.64
CA LYS A 48 0.72 -19.53 23.94
C LYS A 48 0.64 -18.61 22.75
N LYS A 49 1.74 -18.39 22.02
CA LYS A 49 1.77 -17.55 20.82
C LYS A 49 0.91 -18.15 19.70
N SER A 50 1.05 -19.45 19.46
CA SER A 50 0.27 -20.18 18.46
C SER A 50 -1.22 -20.11 18.73
N LYS A 51 -1.65 -20.33 19.99
CA LYS A 51 -3.05 -20.20 20.43
C LYS A 51 -3.57 -18.76 20.23
N THR A 52 -2.73 -17.75 20.49
CA THR A 52 -3.12 -16.34 20.29
C THR A 52 -3.40 -16.06 18.81
N PHE A 53 -2.51 -16.46 17.90
CA PHE A 53 -2.73 -16.29 16.46
C PHE A 53 -3.97 -17.06 15.97
N GLN A 54 -4.15 -18.30 16.44
CA GLN A 54 -5.34 -19.09 16.11
C GLN A 54 -6.62 -18.41 16.58
N LYS A 55 -6.62 -17.83 17.80
CA LYS A 55 -7.77 -17.08 18.33
C LYS A 55 -8.13 -15.90 17.42
N PHE A 56 -7.15 -15.08 17.02
CA PHE A 56 -7.41 -13.91 16.18
C PHE A 56 -7.82 -14.28 14.75
N LEU A 57 -7.38 -15.43 14.25
CA LEU A 57 -7.74 -15.91 12.92
C LEU A 57 -9.02 -16.76 12.90
N SER A 58 -9.51 -17.20 14.07
CA SER A 58 -10.69 -18.05 14.15
C SER A 58 -11.95 -17.48 13.47
N PRO A 59 -12.24 -16.15 13.50
CA PRO A 59 -13.40 -15.58 12.83
C PRO A 59 -13.34 -15.66 11.29
N PHE A 60 -12.14 -15.92 10.74
CA PHE A 60 -11.91 -15.97 9.30
C PHE A 60 -11.85 -17.41 8.74
N LYS A 61 -11.79 -18.43 9.62
CA LYS A 61 -11.79 -19.84 9.20
C LYS A 61 -13.05 -20.23 8.43
N SER A 62 -14.21 -19.78 8.89
CA SER A 62 -15.49 -20.01 8.21
C SER A 62 -15.61 -19.35 6.83
N LYS A 63 -14.71 -18.41 6.52
CA LYS A 63 -14.62 -17.69 5.25
C LYS A 63 -13.57 -18.27 4.31
N ASN A 64 -13.07 -19.49 4.59
CA ASN A 64 -12.04 -20.18 3.82
C ASN A 64 -10.70 -19.41 3.69
N LEU A 65 -10.29 -18.64 4.71
CA LEU A 65 -8.98 -18.03 4.73
C LEU A 65 -7.90 -19.11 4.87
N GLU A 66 -7.08 -19.27 3.84
CA GLU A 66 -5.85 -20.06 3.91
C GLU A 66 -4.76 -19.24 4.60
N TYR A 67 -4.14 -19.77 5.66
CA TYR A 67 -3.05 -19.08 6.33
C TYR A 67 -1.94 -20.01 6.84
N GLU A 68 -0.76 -19.45 7.01
CA GLU A 68 0.43 -20.09 7.58
C GLU A 68 1.06 -19.16 8.61
N VAL A 69 1.60 -19.72 9.70
CA VAL A 69 2.34 -18.95 10.72
C VAL A 69 3.79 -19.40 10.74
N LEU A 70 4.71 -18.47 10.52
CA LEU A 70 6.15 -18.68 10.58
C LEU A 70 6.70 -18.10 11.87
N PHE A 71 7.47 -18.93 12.59
CA PHE A 71 8.30 -18.53 13.72
C PHE A 71 9.76 -18.66 13.29
N LYS A 72 10.51 -17.58 13.30
CA LYS A 72 11.92 -17.56 12.90
C LYS A 72 12.72 -16.67 13.86
N SER A 73 13.90 -17.12 14.25
CA SER A 73 14.85 -16.35 15.05
C SER A 73 15.78 -15.55 14.17
N GLY A 74 16.26 -14.40 14.64
CA GLY A 74 17.22 -13.56 13.92
C GLY A 74 16.89 -12.07 13.93
N ASN A 75 17.57 -11.32 13.09
CA ASN A 75 17.31 -9.89 12.90
C ASN A 75 15.93 -9.70 12.25
N PRO A 76 15.03 -8.87 12.81
CA PRO A 76 13.67 -8.71 12.29
C PRO A 76 13.60 -8.30 10.81
N VAL A 77 14.48 -7.40 10.35
CA VAL A 77 14.48 -6.95 8.96
C VAL A 77 14.85 -8.11 8.03
N ASP A 78 15.95 -8.81 8.34
CA ASP A 78 16.47 -9.90 7.51
C ASP A 78 15.51 -11.07 7.46
N VAL A 79 14.94 -11.45 8.61
CA VAL A 79 13.96 -12.54 8.71
C VAL A 79 12.69 -12.24 7.91
N ILE A 80 12.15 -11.03 8.03
CA ILE A 80 10.93 -10.66 7.29
C ILE A 80 11.23 -10.65 5.79
N LEU A 81 12.31 -9.99 5.35
CA LEU A 81 12.67 -9.91 3.95
C LEU A 81 12.97 -11.28 3.32
N SER A 82 13.74 -12.12 4.00
CA SER A 82 14.02 -13.50 3.51
C SER A 82 12.77 -14.35 3.44
N SER A 83 11.86 -14.21 4.42
CA SER A 83 10.57 -14.92 4.43
C SER A 83 9.65 -14.48 3.29
N THR A 84 9.68 -13.18 2.89
CA THR A 84 8.89 -12.73 1.73
C THR A 84 9.38 -13.38 0.44
N VAL A 85 10.67 -13.58 0.28
CA VAL A 85 11.25 -14.27 -0.89
C VAL A 85 10.92 -15.76 -0.87
N GLU A 86 11.15 -16.44 0.27
CA GLU A 86 10.90 -17.87 0.44
C GLU A 86 9.43 -18.24 0.17
N LYS A 87 8.49 -17.43 0.69
CA LYS A 87 7.05 -17.66 0.54
C LYS A 87 6.46 -17.01 -0.69
N LYS A 88 7.25 -16.39 -1.56
CA LYS A 88 6.79 -15.68 -2.77
C LYS A 88 5.69 -14.68 -2.46
N VAL A 89 5.90 -13.85 -1.43
CA VAL A 89 4.95 -12.83 -1.01
C VAL A 89 4.87 -11.73 -2.06
N ASP A 90 3.66 -11.43 -2.53
CA ASP A 90 3.39 -10.37 -3.51
C ASP A 90 3.12 -9.02 -2.82
N LEU A 91 2.50 -9.06 -1.63
CA LEU A 91 2.22 -7.90 -0.80
C LEU A 91 2.61 -8.17 0.64
N LEU A 92 3.50 -7.36 1.18
CA LEU A 92 3.88 -7.40 2.59
C LEU A 92 3.16 -6.30 3.38
N ILE A 93 2.43 -6.69 4.41
CA ILE A 93 1.75 -5.78 5.33
C ILE A 93 2.61 -5.57 6.56
N ILE A 94 2.80 -4.31 6.97
CA ILE A 94 3.55 -3.92 8.17
C ILE A 94 2.73 -2.92 8.97
N GLY A 95 2.56 -3.18 10.26
CA GLY A 95 1.98 -2.21 11.18
C GLY A 95 2.95 -1.06 11.49
N ALA A 96 2.49 0.17 11.42
CA ALA A 96 3.24 1.32 11.88
C ALA A 96 3.11 1.48 13.40
N LEU A 97 4.20 1.87 14.06
CA LEU A 97 4.17 2.15 15.50
C LEU A 97 3.58 3.56 15.73
N LYS A 98 2.55 3.64 16.56
CA LYS A 98 2.07 4.91 17.09
C LYS A 98 2.92 5.27 18.31
N LYS A 99 3.67 6.37 18.28
CA LYS A 99 4.26 6.96 19.48
C LYS A 99 3.21 7.86 20.14
N GLU A 100 2.89 7.58 21.40
CA GLU A 100 1.83 8.25 22.17
C GLU A 100 1.98 9.77 22.30
N ASN A 101 3.17 10.33 22.12
CA ASN A 101 3.47 11.74 22.40
C ASN A 101 3.72 12.62 21.17
N PHE A 102 3.47 12.14 19.94
CA PHE A 102 3.65 12.95 18.74
C PHE A 102 2.41 12.87 17.85
N LEU A 103 1.87 14.03 17.49
CA LEU A 103 0.83 14.23 16.47
C LEU A 103 1.22 13.73 15.07
N LYS A 104 2.46 13.24 14.89
CA LYS A 104 2.97 12.71 13.62
C LYS A 104 3.16 11.21 13.73
N TYR A 105 2.58 10.47 12.78
CA TYR A 105 2.85 9.05 12.59
C TYR A 105 4.34 8.84 12.32
N TYR A 106 4.97 8.01 13.14
CA TYR A 106 6.38 7.70 12.97
C TYR A 106 6.53 6.29 12.41
N LEU A 107 7.13 6.22 11.23
CA LEU A 107 7.52 4.93 10.68
C LEU A 107 8.78 4.44 11.43
N GLY A 108 8.64 3.39 12.23
CA GLY A 108 9.75 2.80 12.99
C GLY A 108 10.92 2.40 12.07
N SER A 109 12.12 2.34 12.64
CA SER A 109 13.35 2.02 11.90
C SER A 109 13.26 0.69 11.12
N ILE A 110 12.62 -0.33 11.69
CA ILE A 110 12.39 -1.64 11.06
C ILE A 110 11.47 -1.49 9.84
N ALA A 111 10.31 -0.86 10.00
CA ALA A 111 9.36 -0.66 8.90
C ALA A 111 9.99 0.15 7.75
N ARG A 112 10.76 1.19 8.07
CA ARG A 112 11.49 2.00 7.08
C ARG A 112 12.52 1.19 6.29
N LYS A 113 13.31 0.33 6.98
CA LYS A 113 14.29 -0.53 6.32
C LYS A 113 13.60 -1.54 5.40
N ILE A 114 12.53 -2.19 5.90
CA ILE A 114 11.76 -3.15 5.12
C ILE A 114 11.17 -2.50 3.86
N THR A 115 10.53 -1.33 3.99
CA THR A 115 9.92 -0.62 2.85
C THR A 115 10.94 -0.28 1.76
N ARG A 116 12.19 0.03 2.14
CA ARG A 116 13.26 0.33 1.18
C ARG A 116 13.88 -0.89 0.51
N GLN A 117 13.83 -2.06 1.15
CA GLN A 117 14.56 -3.26 0.72
C GLN A 117 13.64 -4.38 0.21
N ALA A 118 12.34 -4.29 0.45
CA ALA A 118 11.38 -5.27 -0.01
C ALA A 118 11.36 -5.35 -1.55
N LYS A 119 11.32 -6.60 -2.06
CA LYS A 119 11.19 -6.89 -3.49
C LYS A 119 9.73 -7.10 -3.94
N CYS A 120 8.79 -6.89 -3.05
CA CYS A 120 7.35 -6.97 -3.27
C CYS A 120 6.69 -5.64 -2.90
N SER A 121 5.40 -5.50 -3.18
CA SER A 121 4.62 -4.36 -2.71
C SER A 121 4.57 -4.33 -1.18
N VAL A 122 4.56 -3.14 -0.59
CA VAL A 122 4.47 -2.96 0.87
C VAL A 122 3.29 -2.08 1.22
N LEU A 123 2.43 -2.57 2.12
CA LEU A 123 1.31 -1.83 2.71
C LEU A 123 1.62 -1.52 4.18
N LEU A 124 1.59 -0.23 4.53
CA LEU A 124 1.76 0.22 5.90
C LEU A 124 0.39 0.47 6.53
N LEU A 125 0.09 -0.24 7.62
CA LEU A 125 -1.11 0.00 8.42
C LEU A 125 -0.80 1.03 9.51
N ILE A 126 -1.41 2.20 9.41
CA ILE A 126 -1.16 3.31 10.34
C ILE A 126 -2.14 3.28 11.53
N ASN A 127 -3.41 3.07 11.27
CA ASN A 127 -4.47 2.95 12.28
C ASN A 127 -5.28 1.66 12.04
N PRO A 128 -4.70 0.48 12.35
CA PRO A 128 -5.42 -0.77 12.17
C PRO A 128 -6.62 -0.84 13.12
N SER A 129 -7.70 -1.45 12.66
CA SER A 129 -8.92 -1.62 13.45
C SER A 129 -9.33 -3.09 13.55
N ILE A 130 -9.83 -3.48 14.73
CA ILE A 130 -10.46 -4.79 14.93
C ILE A 130 -11.76 -4.85 14.11
N GLU A 131 -12.54 -3.77 14.13
CA GLU A 131 -13.74 -3.65 13.34
C GLU A 131 -13.41 -3.27 11.88
N ARG A 132 -14.30 -3.66 10.96
CA ARG A 132 -14.12 -3.30 9.56
C ARG A 132 -14.40 -1.81 9.35
N VAL A 133 -13.39 -1.07 8.96
CA VAL A 133 -13.53 0.31 8.47
C VAL A 133 -13.43 0.28 6.94
N PRO A 134 -14.50 0.63 6.20
CA PRO A 134 -14.44 0.67 4.74
C PRO A 134 -13.42 1.70 4.23
N CYS A 135 -12.59 1.31 3.28
CA CYS A 135 -11.79 2.27 2.53
C CYS A 135 -12.69 2.98 1.52
N LYS A 136 -12.88 4.27 1.63
CA LYS A 136 -13.74 5.06 0.74
C LYS A 136 -12.98 5.76 -0.37
N HIS A 137 -11.72 6.10 -0.13
CA HIS A 137 -10.95 6.89 -1.05
C HIS A 137 -9.49 6.42 -1.11
N ILE A 138 -8.98 6.25 -2.32
CA ILE A 138 -7.56 6.00 -2.59
C ILE A 138 -6.98 7.21 -3.30
N VAL A 139 -5.86 7.71 -2.81
CA VAL A 139 -5.04 8.71 -3.48
C VAL A 139 -3.77 8.02 -3.97
N VAL A 140 -3.49 8.12 -5.25
CA VAL A 140 -2.30 7.53 -5.86
C VAL A 140 -1.46 8.61 -6.51
N ASN A 141 -0.14 8.51 -6.31
CA ASN A 141 0.80 9.43 -6.91
C ASN A 141 1.03 9.06 -8.39
N GLY A 142 0.84 10.03 -9.27
CA GLY A 142 1.03 9.95 -10.71
C GLY A 142 2.41 10.46 -11.19
N LEU A 143 3.42 10.57 -10.32
CA LEU A 143 4.77 11.04 -10.65
C LEU A 143 5.34 10.40 -11.92
N LYS A 144 6.24 11.10 -12.58
CA LYS A 144 6.99 10.59 -13.74
C LYS A 144 8.09 9.63 -13.30
N ASP A 145 7.70 8.39 -13.02
CA ASP A 145 8.57 7.29 -12.60
C ASP A 145 8.25 6.03 -13.44
N PRO A 146 9.24 5.19 -13.76
CA PRO A 146 9.02 3.94 -14.52
C PRO A 146 7.95 3.02 -13.91
N LYS A 147 7.75 3.05 -12.60
CA LYS A 147 6.77 2.22 -11.88
C LYS A 147 5.40 2.86 -11.73
N THR A 148 5.22 4.11 -12.14
CA THR A 148 3.93 4.82 -11.98
C THR A 148 2.77 4.07 -12.59
N LYS A 149 2.95 3.52 -13.79
CA LYS A 149 1.91 2.71 -14.45
C LYS A 149 1.47 1.53 -13.60
N GLU A 150 2.42 0.80 -13.01
CA GLU A 150 2.14 -0.34 -12.15
C GLU A 150 1.45 0.11 -10.85
N THR A 151 1.92 1.22 -10.26
CA THR A 151 1.36 1.78 -9.03
C THR A 151 -0.09 2.23 -9.23
N VAL A 152 -0.38 2.96 -10.31
CA VAL A 152 -1.73 3.40 -10.64
C VAL A 152 -2.62 2.19 -10.93
N THR A 153 -2.15 1.21 -11.71
CA THR A 153 -2.91 -0.02 -11.98
C THR A 153 -3.22 -0.78 -10.69
N ALA A 154 -2.25 -0.89 -9.76
CA ALA A 154 -2.47 -1.52 -8.46
C ALA A 154 -3.50 -0.76 -7.62
N ALA A 155 -3.46 0.58 -7.61
CA ALA A 155 -4.43 1.39 -6.86
C ALA A 155 -5.86 1.17 -7.36
N PHE A 156 -6.08 1.09 -8.67
CA PHE A 156 -7.41 0.81 -9.24
C PHE A 156 -7.87 -0.62 -8.96
N LEU A 157 -6.98 -1.62 -9.07
CA LEU A 157 -7.30 -3.00 -8.69
C LEU A 157 -7.71 -3.09 -7.22
N VAL A 158 -6.93 -2.47 -6.33
CA VAL A 158 -7.22 -2.44 -4.89
C VAL A 158 -8.54 -1.72 -4.64
N GLY A 159 -8.76 -0.57 -5.28
CA GLY A 159 -9.98 0.20 -5.18
C GLY A 159 -11.22 -0.60 -5.59
N HIS A 160 -11.16 -1.26 -6.74
CA HIS A 160 -12.23 -2.13 -7.22
C HIS A 160 -12.54 -3.27 -6.23
N LYS A 161 -11.49 -3.95 -5.74
CA LYS A 161 -11.64 -5.07 -4.79
C LYS A 161 -12.18 -4.63 -3.43
N LEU A 162 -11.78 -3.47 -2.93
CA LEU A 162 -12.25 -2.93 -1.65
C LEU A 162 -13.62 -2.24 -1.75
N GLY A 163 -14.10 -1.94 -2.97
CA GLY A 163 -15.33 -1.20 -3.23
C GLY A 163 -15.22 0.25 -2.80
N VAL A 164 -14.11 0.93 -3.15
CA VAL A 164 -13.93 2.34 -2.82
C VAL A 164 -14.82 3.24 -3.66
N ASP A 165 -15.26 4.36 -3.08
CA ASP A 165 -16.10 5.34 -3.76
C ASP A 165 -15.30 6.18 -4.77
N LYS A 166 -13.98 6.36 -4.53
CA LYS A 166 -13.14 7.27 -5.31
C LYS A 166 -11.67 6.84 -5.36
N VAL A 167 -11.06 6.98 -6.54
CA VAL A 167 -9.61 6.95 -6.73
C VAL A 167 -9.17 8.28 -7.34
N THR A 168 -8.26 8.99 -6.66
CA THR A 168 -7.67 10.24 -7.18
C THR A 168 -6.23 9.98 -7.58
N VAL A 169 -5.85 10.35 -8.79
CA VAL A 169 -4.46 10.38 -9.24
C VAL A 169 -3.96 11.81 -9.06
N VAL A 170 -2.92 11.97 -8.24
CA VAL A 170 -2.29 13.27 -7.97
C VAL A 170 -1.03 13.39 -8.80
N GLU A 171 -0.89 14.48 -9.53
CA GLU A 171 0.29 14.81 -10.31
C GLU A 171 1.10 15.90 -9.58
N GLU A 172 2.41 15.82 -9.70
CA GLU A 172 3.31 16.85 -9.22
C GLU A 172 3.93 17.54 -10.45
N ILE A 173 3.81 18.86 -10.50
CA ILE A 173 4.47 19.69 -11.50
C ILE A 173 5.79 20.12 -10.89
N ASP A 174 6.90 19.78 -11.53
CA ASP A 174 8.21 20.19 -11.08
C ASP A 174 8.32 21.72 -11.14
N GLN A 175 8.53 22.34 -9.97
CA GLN A 175 8.65 23.78 -9.87
C GLN A 175 9.91 24.30 -10.57
N GLU A 176 10.96 23.50 -10.72
CA GLU A 176 12.17 23.87 -11.45
C GLU A 176 11.89 24.02 -12.96
N GLU A 177 10.99 23.20 -13.53
CA GLU A 177 10.55 23.36 -14.92
C GLU A 177 9.71 24.66 -15.14
N VAL A 178 9.21 25.26 -14.05
CA VAL A 178 8.35 26.47 -14.06
C VAL A 178 9.14 27.73 -13.71
N SER A 179 10.38 27.61 -13.22
CA SER A 179 11.18 28.75 -12.74
C SER A 179 11.54 29.70 -13.88
N VAL A 180 10.65 30.66 -14.10
CA VAL A 180 10.93 31.90 -14.85
C VAL A 180 11.07 33.00 -13.81
N ASN A 181 12.17 33.75 -13.81
CA ASN A 181 12.25 34.96 -13.00
C ASN A 181 11.12 35.89 -13.43
N VAL A 182 10.22 36.16 -12.48
CA VAL A 182 9.02 36.99 -12.75
C VAL A 182 9.34 38.40 -12.32
N ASP A 183 9.90 39.19 -13.21
CA ASP A 183 10.29 40.59 -12.95
C ASP A 183 9.30 41.59 -13.59
N ASP A 184 8.43 41.13 -14.51
CA ASP A 184 7.44 41.96 -15.21
C ASP A 184 6.19 41.16 -15.62
N ASP A 185 5.15 41.85 -16.12
CA ASP A 185 3.89 41.25 -16.59
C ASP A 185 4.08 40.25 -17.73
N LYS A 186 5.11 40.41 -18.54
CA LYS A 186 5.42 39.53 -19.67
C LYS A 186 6.00 38.20 -19.21
N SER A 187 6.89 38.24 -18.22
CA SER A 187 7.46 37.05 -17.58
C SER A 187 6.40 36.27 -16.78
N LEU A 188 5.46 36.96 -16.12
CA LEU A 188 4.32 36.37 -15.43
C LEU A 188 3.41 35.61 -16.42
N ARG A 189 3.04 36.21 -17.53
CA ARG A 189 2.25 35.54 -18.59
C ARG A 189 2.97 34.33 -19.15
N LYS A 190 4.29 34.41 -19.38
CA LYS A 190 5.10 33.31 -19.86
C LYS A 190 5.11 32.15 -18.86
N SER A 191 5.28 32.44 -17.56
CA SER A 191 5.20 31.46 -16.49
C SER A 191 3.84 30.74 -16.47
N THR A 192 2.76 31.47 -16.62
CA THR A 192 1.38 30.90 -16.66
C THR A 192 1.20 29.96 -17.85
N ILE A 193 1.68 30.35 -19.02
CA ILE A 193 1.61 29.52 -20.23
C ILE A 193 2.43 28.23 -20.08
N ILE A 194 3.62 28.31 -19.46
CA ILE A 194 4.46 27.15 -19.19
C ILE A 194 3.76 26.20 -18.22
N LYS A 195 3.22 26.69 -17.12
CA LYS A 195 2.46 25.90 -16.15
C LYS A 195 1.30 25.16 -16.82
N GLU A 196 0.52 25.85 -17.63
CA GLU A 196 -0.63 25.24 -18.31
C GLU A 196 -0.19 24.15 -19.30
N ARG A 197 0.88 24.37 -20.07
CA ARG A 197 1.43 23.34 -20.98
C ARG A 197 1.94 22.13 -20.22
N LEU A 198 2.62 22.32 -19.09
CA LEU A 198 3.09 21.21 -18.24
C LEU A 198 1.90 20.44 -17.69
N ARG A 199 0.88 21.12 -17.18
CA ARG A 199 -0.36 20.51 -16.68
C ARG A 199 -1.02 19.63 -17.76
N LEU A 200 -1.22 20.16 -18.94
CA LEU A 200 -1.82 19.42 -20.05
C LEU A 200 -0.99 18.21 -20.48
N ARG A 201 0.34 18.34 -20.47
CA ARG A 201 1.25 17.23 -20.79
C ARG A 201 1.12 16.09 -19.77
N GLU A 202 1.16 16.41 -18.48
CA GLU A 202 1.05 15.41 -17.41
C GLU A 202 -0.35 14.79 -17.39
N GLU A 203 -1.40 15.57 -17.56
CA GLU A 203 -2.77 15.06 -17.68
C GLU A 203 -2.91 14.07 -18.86
N ALA A 204 -2.34 14.39 -20.02
CA ALA A 204 -2.33 13.49 -21.18
C ALA A 204 -1.57 12.18 -20.88
N ARG A 205 -0.44 12.27 -20.15
CA ARG A 205 0.34 11.11 -19.72
C ARG A 205 -0.49 10.19 -18.80
N VAL A 206 -1.14 10.75 -17.79
CA VAL A 206 -1.99 9.98 -16.87
C VAL A 206 -3.19 9.39 -17.60
N LYS A 207 -3.86 10.14 -18.48
CA LYS A 207 -4.94 9.61 -19.34
C LYS A 207 -4.48 8.41 -20.16
N THR A 208 -3.25 8.44 -20.68
CA THR A 208 -2.65 7.31 -21.39
C THR A 208 -2.48 6.09 -20.47
N ILE A 209 -2.04 6.28 -19.23
CA ILE A 209 -1.96 5.19 -18.23
C ILE A 209 -3.36 4.64 -17.94
N LEU A 210 -4.32 5.52 -17.66
CA LEU A 210 -5.70 5.14 -17.34
C LEU A 210 -6.36 4.34 -18.46
N SER A 211 -6.10 4.67 -19.72
CA SER A 211 -6.63 3.93 -20.88
C SER A 211 -6.14 2.47 -20.96
N THR A 212 -5.05 2.13 -20.27
CA THR A 212 -4.52 0.76 -20.20
C THR A 212 -5.13 -0.07 -19.07
N ILE A 213 -5.86 0.56 -18.16
CA ILE A 213 -6.51 -0.12 -17.02
C ILE A 213 -7.81 -0.77 -17.50
N PRO A 214 -8.10 -2.02 -17.11
CA PRO A 214 -9.35 -2.67 -17.49
C PRO A 214 -10.58 -1.84 -17.11
N ALA A 215 -11.52 -1.67 -18.04
CA ALA A 215 -12.69 -0.81 -17.85
C ALA A 215 -13.56 -1.17 -16.63
N ASN A 216 -13.57 -2.45 -16.22
CA ASN A 216 -14.26 -2.91 -15.03
C ASN A 216 -13.67 -2.37 -13.71
N TYR A 217 -12.41 -1.84 -13.73
CA TYR A 217 -11.78 -1.21 -12.56
C TYR A 217 -11.93 0.31 -12.54
N THR A 218 -12.32 0.92 -13.66
CA THR A 218 -12.42 2.38 -13.82
C THR A 218 -13.85 2.91 -13.80
N LYS A 219 -14.87 2.03 -13.82
CA LYS A 219 -16.26 2.45 -13.72
C LYS A 219 -16.49 3.14 -12.39
N ASP A 220 -16.90 4.39 -12.43
CA ASP A 220 -17.37 5.24 -11.34
C ASP A 220 -16.33 5.92 -10.43
N THR A 221 -15.01 5.81 -10.72
CA THR A 221 -13.99 6.19 -9.72
C THR A 221 -12.94 7.20 -10.15
N VAL A 222 -12.93 7.72 -11.38
CA VAL A 222 -11.82 8.58 -11.85
C VAL A 222 -12.11 10.06 -11.65
N GLN A 223 -11.33 10.73 -10.78
CA GLN A 223 -11.15 12.18 -10.79
C GLN A 223 -9.66 12.48 -10.95
N LEU A 224 -9.33 13.29 -11.96
CA LEU A 224 -8.04 13.95 -12.11
C LEU A 224 -8.07 15.20 -11.21
N GLY A 225 -7.14 15.29 -10.27
CA GLY A 225 -6.99 16.42 -9.35
C GLY A 225 -5.75 17.23 -9.65
#